data_b74f92d5a5fc2710e52b4a1b80baded3
#
_entry.id   b74f92d5a5fc2710e52b4a1b80baded3
#
_cell.length_a   1.000
_cell.length_b   1.000
_cell.length_c   1.000
_cell.angle_alpha   90.00
_cell.angle_beta   90.00
_cell.angle_gamma   90.00
#
_symmetry.space_group_name_H-M   'P 1'
#
loop_
_entity.id
_entity.type
_entity.pdbx_description
1 polymer ?
#
loop_
_entity_poly.entity_id
_entity_poly.type
_entity_poly.pdbx_seq_one_letter_code
_entity_poly.pdbx_strand_id
1 'polypeptide(L)'
;IRDDVESRGLGDVYKRQRGDIIIRLDAHANYEKNYFSVLSHRLIELGAENVGVVCKTDVLNKTPKTFAIREVLSNKFGVGNSIFRTGVDKVMEVDTVPFGCWRRDVFDKYGLYDERLIRNQDFELNYRIRKGSGRIFIVPDSNCTYYARESFKKLWIQNYKNGLWGIRTVLFTGNSNSLALRHYIPMIFVLSLIVPLFASLLWGPFMGIGGLSLLAYLLMIGGVSFCIAIRKHLNILYLLLGFATLHLSNGCGMLVSLFTANSYVRRINAQR
;
A
#
# COMPACT_ATOMS: atom_id res chain seq x y z
N ILE A 1 4.54 -1.50 20.57
CA ILE A 1 4.86 -2.76 21.30
C ILE A 1 3.92 -3.91 20.86
N ARG A 2 2.64 -3.64 20.57
CA ARG A 2 1.70 -4.68 20.11
C ARG A 2 1.94 -5.12 18.65
N ASP A 3 2.39 -4.22 17.80
CA ASP A 3 2.66 -4.50 16.38
C ASP A 3 3.84 -5.50 16.18
N ASP A 4 4.79 -5.57 17.10
CA ASP A 4 5.96 -6.46 17.00
C ASP A 4 5.64 -7.94 17.29
N VAL A 5 4.55 -8.22 17.98
CA VAL A 5 4.16 -9.59 18.34
C VAL A 5 3.42 -10.28 17.20
N GLU A 6 2.65 -9.53 16.41
CA GLU A 6 1.87 -10.08 15.29
C GLU A 6 2.73 -10.58 14.12
N SER A 7 3.90 -9.98 13.87
CA SER A 7 4.76 -10.41 12.76
C SER A 7 5.66 -11.60 13.10
N ARG A 8 6.03 -11.78 14.34
CA ARG A 8 6.93 -12.86 14.79
C ARG A 8 6.32 -14.27 14.67
N GLY A 9 4.98 -14.36 14.63
CA GLY A 9 4.28 -15.64 14.49
C GLY A 9 4.01 -16.08 13.05
N LEU A 10 4.22 -15.23 12.05
CA LEU A 10 3.86 -15.56 10.66
C LEU A 10 4.70 -16.70 10.07
N GLY A 11 6.00 -16.72 10.34
CA GLY A 11 6.88 -17.81 9.90
C GLY A 11 6.46 -19.17 10.45
N ASP A 12 6.12 -19.25 11.74
CA ASP A 12 5.66 -20.49 12.37
C ASP A 12 4.28 -20.94 11.90
N VAL A 13 3.37 -19.98 11.60
CA VAL A 13 2.05 -20.30 11.06
C VAL A 13 2.18 -21.02 9.71
N TYR A 14 3.03 -20.54 8.80
CA TYR A 14 3.24 -21.21 7.50
C TYR A 14 3.89 -22.60 7.63
N LYS A 15 4.84 -22.78 8.53
CA LYS A 15 5.48 -24.08 8.78
C LYS A 15 4.49 -25.12 9.29
N ARG A 16 3.44 -24.73 9.99
CA ARG A 16 2.42 -25.62 10.56
C ARG A 16 1.28 -25.95 9.59
N GLN A 17 1.17 -25.24 8.45
CA GLN A 17 0.16 -25.53 7.43
C GLN A 17 0.43 -26.87 6.74
N ARG A 18 -0.63 -27.68 6.52
CA ARG A 18 -0.53 -29.00 5.87
C ARG A 18 -1.13 -29.02 4.45
N GLY A 19 -1.89 -27.99 4.07
CA GLY A 19 -2.52 -27.88 2.76
C GLY A 19 -1.51 -27.60 1.63
N ASP A 20 -1.80 -28.01 0.41
CA ASP A 20 -0.99 -27.76 -0.79
C ASP A 20 -1.12 -26.34 -1.31
N ILE A 21 -2.26 -25.72 -1.01
CA ILE A 21 -2.56 -24.31 -1.33
C ILE A 21 -2.72 -23.53 -0.02
N ILE A 22 -2.05 -22.39 0.06
CA ILE A 22 -2.07 -21.50 1.23
C ILE A 22 -2.71 -20.19 0.81
N ILE A 23 -3.77 -19.79 1.52
CA ILE A 23 -4.48 -18.52 1.30
C ILE A 23 -4.37 -17.68 2.57
N ARG A 24 -3.84 -16.46 2.43
CA ARG A 24 -3.80 -15.49 3.52
C ARG A 24 -5.10 -14.69 3.59
N LEU A 25 -5.62 -14.54 4.78
CA LEU A 25 -6.80 -13.73 5.06
C LEU A 25 -6.46 -12.60 6.05
N ASP A 26 -7.17 -11.50 5.95
CA ASP A 26 -7.17 -10.42 6.95
C ASP A 26 -8.48 -10.47 7.75
N ALA A 27 -8.38 -10.42 9.07
CA ALA A 27 -9.54 -10.45 9.97
C ALA A 27 -10.46 -9.21 9.83
N HIS A 28 -9.99 -8.14 9.16
CA HIS A 28 -10.72 -6.89 8.93
C HIS A 28 -11.27 -6.78 7.50
N ALA A 29 -11.29 -7.88 6.76
CA ALA A 29 -11.85 -7.94 5.41
C ALA A 29 -13.03 -8.89 5.35
N ASN A 30 -13.91 -8.66 4.38
CA ASN A 30 -14.99 -9.57 4.02
C ASN A 30 -14.69 -10.20 2.67
N TYR A 31 -15.04 -11.48 2.50
CA TYR A 31 -14.71 -12.28 1.33
C TYR A 31 -15.97 -12.82 0.68
N GLU A 32 -16.01 -12.85 -0.65
CA GLU A 32 -17.11 -13.48 -1.38
C GLU A 32 -17.13 -15.00 -1.14
N LYS A 33 -18.32 -15.60 -1.28
CA LYS A 33 -18.51 -17.05 -1.04
C LYS A 33 -17.63 -17.95 -1.92
N ASN A 34 -17.32 -17.49 -3.13
CA ASN A 34 -16.48 -18.20 -4.10
C ASN A 34 -14.99 -17.87 -3.98
N TYR A 35 -14.58 -17.06 -2.99
CA TYR A 35 -13.21 -16.55 -2.87
C TYR A 35 -12.14 -17.65 -2.89
N PHE A 36 -12.33 -18.69 -2.07
CA PHE A 36 -11.37 -19.80 -1.98
C PHE A 36 -11.31 -20.63 -3.26
N SER A 37 -12.48 -21.01 -3.80
CA SER A 37 -12.57 -21.83 -5.01
C SER A 37 -12.00 -21.12 -6.23
N VAL A 38 -12.31 -19.83 -6.40
CA VAL A 38 -11.76 -19.01 -7.50
C VAL A 38 -10.24 -18.91 -7.40
N LEU A 39 -9.70 -18.54 -6.23
CA LEU A 39 -8.26 -18.39 -6.07
C LEU A 39 -7.51 -19.71 -6.31
N SER A 40 -8.00 -20.81 -5.76
CA SER A 40 -7.37 -22.14 -5.92
C SER A 40 -7.40 -22.61 -7.38
N HIS A 41 -8.53 -22.43 -8.05
CA HIS A 41 -8.67 -22.79 -9.46
C HIS A 41 -7.76 -21.96 -10.36
N ARG A 42 -7.80 -20.63 -10.19
CA ARG A 42 -6.98 -19.70 -11.00
C ARG A 42 -5.50 -19.85 -10.75
N LEU A 43 -5.07 -20.18 -9.52
CA LEU A 43 -3.68 -20.45 -9.21
C LEU A 43 -3.12 -21.61 -10.04
N ILE A 44 -3.89 -22.70 -10.15
CA ILE A 44 -3.52 -23.89 -10.91
C ILE A 44 -3.61 -23.61 -12.41
N GLU A 45 -4.72 -23.07 -12.88
CA GLU A 45 -4.98 -22.77 -14.30
C GLU A 45 -3.91 -21.86 -14.92
N LEU A 46 -3.51 -20.82 -14.20
CA LEU A 46 -2.51 -19.85 -14.66
C LEU A 46 -1.07 -20.32 -14.47
N GLY A 47 -0.85 -21.43 -13.77
CA GLY A 47 0.49 -21.86 -13.37
C GLY A 47 1.24 -20.80 -12.58
N ALA A 48 0.52 -19.99 -11.81
CA ALA A 48 1.04 -18.83 -11.11
C ALA A 48 1.70 -19.20 -9.78
N GLU A 49 2.62 -18.38 -9.33
CA GLU A 49 3.18 -18.46 -7.98
C GLU A 49 2.27 -17.78 -6.95
N ASN A 50 1.59 -16.71 -7.35
CA ASN A 50 0.66 -16.00 -6.49
C ASN A 50 -0.54 -15.49 -7.28
N VAL A 51 -1.74 -15.63 -6.73
CA VAL A 51 -2.97 -15.08 -7.29
C VAL A 51 -3.72 -14.30 -6.20
N GLY A 52 -4.21 -13.13 -6.56
CA GLY A 52 -5.08 -12.34 -5.71
C GLY A 52 -6.30 -11.84 -6.46
N VAL A 53 -7.23 -11.25 -5.75
CA VAL A 53 -8.45 -10.65 -6.30
C VAL A 53 -8.46 -9.14 -6.09
N VAL A 54 -9.44 -8.48 -6.68
CA VAL A 54 -9.73 -7.06 -6.42
C VAL A 54 -10.14 -6.88 -4.96
N CYS A 55 -9.48 -5.94 -4.28
CA CYS A 55 -9.77 -5.58 -2.90
C CYS A 55 -10.57 -4.28 -2.87
N LYS A 56 -11.88 -4.38 -2.89
CA LYS A 56 -12.78 -3.24 -2.84
C LYS A 56 -12.67 -2.54 -1.49
N THR A 57 -12.55 -1.23 -1.51
CA THR A 57 -12.55 -0.44 -0.28
C THR A 57 -13.98 -0.03 0.06
N ASP A 58 -14.42 -0.29 1.29
CA ASP A 58 -15.70 0.19 1.81
C ASP A 58 -15.54 0.75 3.23
N VAL A 59 -16.62 1.23 3.82
CA VAL A 59 -16.68 1.82 5.16
C VAL A 59 -17.87 1.26 5.92
N LEU A 60 -17.71 1.02 7.21
CA LEU A 60 -18.79 0.49 8.06
C LEU A 60 -19.85 1.58 8.31
N ASN A 61 -19.45 2.76 8.77
CA ASN A 61 -20.34 3.89 9.01
C ASN A 61 -20.44 4.77 7.77
N LYS A 62 -21.62 4.86 7.19
CA LYS A 62 -21.90 5.59 5.95
C LYS A 62 -22.18 7.06 6.23
N THR A 63 -21.18 7.91 6.16
CA THR A 63 -21.27 9.37 6.34
C THR A 63 -20.59 10.10 5.17
N PRO A 64 -20.87 11.39 4.92
CA PRO A 64 -20.19 12.13 3.86
C PRO A 64 -18.67 12.10 3.97
N LYS A 65 -18.13 12.12 5.20
CA LYS A 65 -16.69 12.00 5.48
C LYS A 65 -16.15 10.62 5.10
N THR A 66 -16.80 9.55 5.51
CA THR A 66 -16.32 8.18 5.26
C THR A 66 -16.46 7.80 3.80
N PHE A 67 -17.50 8.27 3.11
CA PHE A 67 -17.61 8.11 1.66
C PHE A 67 -16.46 8.80 0.91
N ALA A 68 -16.06 10.01 1.33
CA ALA A 68 -14.90 10.67 0.75
C ALA A 68 -13.61 9.89 1.00
N ILE A 69 -13.39 9.36 2.21
CA ILE A 69 -12.24 8.50 2.54
C ILE A 69 -12.22 7.24 1.66
N ARG A 70 -13.36 6.55 1.53
CA ARG A 70 -13.51 5.39 0.64
C ARG A 70 -13.11 5.73 -0.79
N GLU A 71 -13.63 6.84 -1.30
CA GLU A 71 -13.39 7.27 -2.67
C GLU A 71 -11.91 7.57 -2.92
N VAL A 72 -11.26 8.31 -2.03
CA VAL A 72 -9.85 8.65 -2.13
C VAL A 72 -8.97 7.39 -2.09
N LEU A 73 -9.32 6.39 -1.29
CA LEU A 73 -8.61 5.11 -1.19
C LEU A 73 -8.88 4.15 -2.38
N SER A 74 -9.88 4.44 -3.20
CA SER A 74 -10.21 3.69 -4.42
C SER A 74 -9.82 4.42 -5.70
N ASN A 75 -9.28 5.65 -5.59
CA ASN A 75 -8.95 6.49 -6.72
C ASN A 75 -7.45 6.45 -7.03
N LYS A 76 -7.11 6.40 -8.31
CA LYS A 76 -5.70 6.37 -8.79
C LYS A 76 -4.86 7.56 -8.29
N PHE A 77 -5.47 8.71 -8.10
CA PHE A 77 -4.78 9.89 -7.54
C PHE A 77 -4.50 9.76 -6.04
N GLY A 78 -5.26 8.93 -5.31
CA GLY A 78 -5.04 8.67 -3.89
C GLY A 78 -4.07 7.53 -3.61
N VAL A 79 -4.20 6.43 -4.36
CA VAL A 79 -3.43 5.18 -4.10
C VAL A 79 -2.47 4.82 -5.24
N GLY A 80 -2.28 5.73 -6.19
CA GLY A 80 -1.48 5.47 -7.38
C GLY A 80 -2.10 4.36 -8.24
N ASN A 81 -1.26 3.67 -9.00
CA ASN A 81 -1.70 2.55 -9.84
C ASN A 81 -1.76 1.23 -9.04
N SER A 82 -2.40 1.26 -7.87
CA SER A 82 -2.67 0.05 -7.07
C SER A 82 -3.85 -0.70 -7.68
N ILE A 83 -3.57 -1.51 -8.70
CA ILE A 83 -4.57 -2.21 -9.53
C ILE A 83 -5.56 -3.01 -8.66
N PHE A 84 -5.09 -3.64 -7.61
CA PHE A 84 -5.95 -4.38 -6.69
C PHE A 84 -6.98 -3.51 -5.95
N ARG A 85 -6.82 -2.17 -5.90
CA ARG A 85 -7.79 -1.22 -5.34
C ARG A 85 -8.63 -0.52 -6.38
N THR A 86 -8.07 -0.29 -7.56
CA THR A 86 -8.76 0.41 -8.65
C THR A 86 -9.62 -0.52 -9.50
N GLY A 87 -9.38 -1.83 -9.41
CA GLY A 87 -10.14 -2.86 -10.11
C GLY A 87 -9.51 -3.29 -11.43
N VAL A 88 -9.93 -4.45 -11.92
CA VAL A 88 -9.59 -5.02 -13.23
C VAL A 88 -10.82 -5.69 -13.82
N ASP A 89 -10.90 -5.69 -15.15
CA ASP A 89 -11.98 -6.34 -15.91
C ASP A 89 -11.55 -7.68 -16.50
N LYS A 90 -10.25 -7.99 -16.46
CA LYS A 90 -9.66 -9.24 -16.97
C LYS A 90 -8.49 -9.69 -16.11
N VAL A 91 -8.11 -10.96 -16.24
CA VAL A 91 -6.89 -11.49 -15.62
C VAL A 91 -5.69 -10.68 -16.07
N MET A 92 -4.89 -10.22 -15.13
CA MET A 92 -3.74 -9.36 -15.41
C MET A 92 -2.54 -9.76 -14.54
N GLU A 93 -1.36 -9.80 -15.16
CA GLU A 93 -0.11 -9.94 -14.42
C GLU A 93 0.24 -8.62 -13.74
N VAL A 94 0.61 -8.69 -12.46
CA VAL A 94 0.83 -7.51 -11.61
C VAL A 94 2.09 -7.65 -10.76
N ASP A 95 2.56 -6.53 -10.23
CA ASP A 95 3.72 -6.50 -9.35
C ASP A 95 3.42 -7.02 -7.94
N THR A 96 2.18 -6.91 -7.50
CA THR A 96 1.75 -7.32 -6.16
C THR A 96 0.24 -7.49 -6.06
N VAL A 97 -0.18 -8.37 -5.18
CA VAL A 97 -1.57 -8.54 -4.72
C VAL A 97 -1.61 -8.52 -3.20
N PRO A 98 -2.69 -8.00 -2.58
CA PRO A 98 -2.88 -8.10 -1.14
C PRO A 98 -3.34 -9.53 -0.80
N PHE A 99 -3.00 -9.97 0.41
CA PHE A 99 -3.37 -11.27 0.98
C PHE A 99 -2.77 -12.45 0.22
N GLY A 100 -3.13 -12.72 -1.00
CA GLY A 100 -2.52 -13.72 -1.89
C GLY A 100 -2.95 -15.15 -1.64
N CYS A 101 -2.76 -15.96 -2.69
CA CYS A 101 -2.96 -17.40 -2.72
C CYS A 101 -1.74 -18.04 -3.40
N TRP A 102 -1.09 -18.97 -2.74
CA TRP A 102 0.16 -19.60 -3.17
C TRP A 102 0.07 -21.13 -3.10
N ARG A 103 0.82 -21.80 -3.96
CA ARG A 103 1.18 -23.20 -3.70
C ARG A 103 2.22 -23.25 -2.57
N ARG A 104 2.25 -24.34 -1.82
CA ARG A 104 3.22 -24.55 -0.73
C ARG A 104 4.66 -24.44 -1.20
N ASP A 105 4.98 -25.01 -2.36
CA ASP A 105 6.31 -25.03 -2.96
C ASP A 105 6.89 -23.64 -3.23
N VAL A 106 6.04 -22.62 -3.34
CA VAL A 106 6.45 -21.22 -3.46
C VAL A 106 7.24 -20.75 -2.23
N PHE A 107 6.87 -21.22 -1.04
CA PHE A 107 7.57 -20.89 0.19
C PHE A 107 8.89 -21.65 0.34
N ASP A 108 8.97 -22.84 -0.22
CA ASP A 108 10.23 -23.61 -0.28
C ASP A 108 11.20 -22.94 -1.27
N LYS A 109 10.68 -22.48 -2.41
CA LYS A 109 11.47 -21.88 -3.51
C LYS A 109 11.92 -20.44 -3.19
N TYR A 110 11.04 -19.61 -2.64
CA TYR A 110 11.29 -18.18 -2.46
C TYR A 110 11.47 -17.78 -0.99
N GLY A 111 11.29 -18.71 -0.04
CA GLY A 111 11.33 -18.48 1.40
C GLY A 111 10.05 -17.89 1.96
N LEU A 112 9.94 -17.91 3.29
CA LEU A 112 8.80 -17.41 4.05
C LEU A 112 8.78 -15.87 4.07
N TYR A 113 7.73 -15.30 4.66
CA TYR A 113 7.70 -13.86 4.96
C TYR A 113 8.87 -13.44 5.83
N ASP A 114 9.45 -12.29 5.54
CA ASP A 114 10.49 -11.71 6.37
C ASP A 114 9.89 -11.20 7.69
N GLU A 115 10.18 -11.87 8.80
CA GLU A 115 9.66 -11.56 10.12
C GLU A 115 10.15 -10.21 10.67
N ARG A 116 11.17 -9.60 10.05
CA ARG A 116 11.64 -8.25 10.37
C ARG A 116 10.66 -7.16 9.92
N LEU A 117 9.80 -7.50 8.95
CA LEU A 117 8.83 -6.58 8.37
C LEU A 117 7.49 -6.70 9.11
N ILE A 118 7.09 -5.63 9.79
CA ILE A 118 5.75 -5.51 10.38
C ILE A 118 4.72 -5.11 9.31
N ARG A 119 5.17 -4.44 8.24
CA ARG A 119 4.36 -4.02 7.09
C ARG A 119 5.10 -4.27 5.80
N ASN A 120 4.38 -4.24 4.67
CA ASN A 120 4.91 -4.46 3.33
C ASN A 120 5.49 -5.87 3.11
N GLN A 121 5.15 -6.84 3.95
CA GLN A 121 5.54 -8.23 3.81
C GLN A 121 5.11 -8.80 2.46
N ASP A 122 3.89 -8.45 2.00
CA ASP A 122 3.38 -8.88 0.70
C ASP A 122 4.23 -8.32 -0.45
N PHE A 123 4.63 -7.05 -0.36
CA PHE A 123 5.50 -6.42 -1.36
C PHE A 123 6.86 -7.10 -1.42
N GLU A 124 7.44 -7.44 -0.28
CA GLU A 124 8.75 -8.08 -0.18
C GLU A 124 8.72 -9.50 -0.76
N LEU A 125 7.77 -10.33 -0.35
CA LEU A 125 7.62 -11.69 -0.88
C LEU A 125 7.32 -11.65 -2.38
N ASN A 126 6.40 -10.81 -2.83
CA ASN A 126 6.05 -10.64 -4.24
C ASN A 126 7.25 -10.15 -5.06
N TYR A 127 8.10 -9.31 -4.49
CA TYR A 127 9.35 -8.92 -5.13
C TYR A 127 10.31 -10.12 -5.32
N ARG A 128 10.50 -10.97 -4.28
CA ARG A 128 11.34 -12.18 -4.41
C ARG A 128 10.80 -13.16 -5.45
N ILE A 129 9.49 -13.37 -5.48
CA ILE A 129 8.81 -14.20 -6.49
C ILE A 129 9.15 -13.68 -7.89
N ARG A 130 8.93 -12.40 -8.18
CA ARG A 130 9.20 -11.80 -9.49
C ARG A 130 10.69 -11.81 -9.86
N LYS A 131 11.57 -11.56 -8.90
CA LYS A 131 13.02 -11.63 -9.11
C LYS A 131 13.47 -13.05 -9.50
N GLY A 132 12.81 -14.07 -9.00
CA GLY A 132 13.01 -15.46 -9.37
C GLY A 132 12.18 -15.93 -10.58
N SER A 133 11.70 -14.98 -11.42
CA SER A 133 10.90 -15.24 -12.63
C SER A 133 9.53 -15.86 -12.36
N GLY A 134 9.03 -15.77 -11.12
CA GLY A 134 7.68 -16.18 -10.77
C GLY A 134 6.64 -15.13 -11.20
N ARG A 135 5.43 -15.59 -11.46
CA ARG A 135 4.33 -14.77 -12.00
C ARG A 135 3.24 -14.57 -10.95
N ILE A 136 2.74 -13.34 -10.90
CA ILE A 136 1.70 -12.90 -9.96
C ILE A 136 0.55 -12.35 -10.75
N PHE A 137 -0.67 -12.84 -10.47
CA PHE A 137 -1.86 -12.41 -11.19
C PHE A 137 -2.92 -11.85 -10.25
N ILE A 138 -3.66 -10.89 -10.76
CA ILE A 138 -4.94 -10.45 -10.20
C ILE A 138 -6.07 -10.92 -11.10
N VAL A 139 -7.14 -11.46 -10.49
CA VAL A 139 -8.29 -12.01 -11.20
C VAL A 139 -9.57 -11.25 -10.84
N PRO A 140 -10.48 -11.03 -11.81
CA PRO A 140 -11.74 -10.29 -11.57
C PRO A 140 -12.87 -11.18 -11.05
N ASP A 141 -12.71 -12.51 -11.08
CA ASP A 141 -13.79 -13.50 -10.87
C ASP A 141 -14.32 -13.56 -9.43
N SER A 142 -13.62 -12.92 -8.51
CA SER A 142 -14.01 -12.76 -7.10
C SER A 142 -13.45 -11.45 -6.56
N ASN A 143 -13.84 -11.07 -5.35
CA ASN A 143 -13.29 -9.92 -4.67
C ASN A 143 -13.31 -10.08 -3.14
N CYS A 144 -12.52 -9.26 -2.47
CA CYS A 144 -12.63 -9.03 -1.04
C CYS A 144 -13.00 -7.57 -0.77
N THR A 145 -13.62 -7.30 0.37
CA THR A 145 -13.93 -5.95 0.83
C THR A 145 -13.07 -5.60 2.03
N TYR A 146 -12.27 -4.57 1.90
CA TYR A 146 -11.46 -4.00 2.99
C TYR A 146 -12.16 -2.78 3.57
N TYR A 147 -12.42 -2.78 4.88
CA TYR A 147 -13.05 -1.66 5.57
C TYR A 147 -12.00 -0.61 5.97
N ALA A 148 -12.12 0.57 5.38
CA ALA A 148 -11.21 1.69 5.58
C ALA A 148 -11.36 2.33 6.97
N ARG A 149 -10.33 3.05 7.39
CA ARG A 149 -10.37 3.88 8.61
C ARG A 149 -11.35 5.05 8.41
N GLU A 150 -12.19 5.32 9.39
CA GLU A 150 -13.33 6.25 9.28
C GLU A 150 -13.03 7.69 9.75
N SER A 151 -11.77 7.98 10.07
CA SER A 151 -11.37 9.34 10.43
C SER A 151 -10.04 9.71 9.77
N PHE A 152 -9.89 10.99 9.42
CA PHE A 152 -8.65 11.51 8.85
C PHE A 152 -7.44 11.29 9.77
N LYS A 153 -7.62 11.40 11.10
CA LYS A 153 -6.55 11.10 12.08
C LYS A 153 -6.07 9.64 11.97
N LYS A 154 -6.99 8.67 11.96
CA LYS A 154 -6.64 7.24 11.83
C LYS A 154 -6.06 6.95 10.45
N LEU A 155 -6.57 7.60 9.39
CA LEU A 155 -6.06 7.50 8.03
C LEU A 155 -4.63 8.05 7.94
N TRP A 156 -4.37 9.20 8.55
CA TRP A 156 -3.02 9.79 8.67
C TRP A 156 -2.04 8.83 9.31
N ILE A 157 -2.38 8.31 10.50
CA ILE A 157 -1.51 7.38 11.24
C ILE A 157 -1.20 6.13 10.40
N GLN A 158 -2.21 5.56 9.74
CA GLN A 158 -2.05 4.38 8.90
C GLN A 158 -1.11 4.65 7.72
N ASN A 159 -1.33 5.76 7.00
CA ASN A 159 -0.52 6.10 5.83
C ASN A 159 0.89 6.57 6.20
N TYR A 160 1.04 7.31 7.30
CA TYR A 160 2.36 7.65 7.83
C TYR A 160 3.17 6.38 8.11
N LYS A 161 2.57 5.38 8.77
CA LYS A 161 3.21 4.07 9.00
C LYS A 161 3.52 3.36 7.67
N ASN A 162 2.65 3.42 6.66
CA ASN A 162 2.92 2.85 5.34
C ASN A 162 4.15 3.48 4.68
N GLY A 163 4.25 4.81 4.70
CA GLY A 163 5.42 5.53 4.21
C GLY A 163 6.69 5.18 4.99
N LEU A 164 6.62 5.18 6.32
CA LEU A 164 7.74 4.82 7.19
C LEU A 164 8.28 3.41 6.86
N TRP A 165 7.41 2.44 6.67
CA TRP A 165 7.78 1.07 6.34
C TRP A 165 8.22 0.88 4.89
N GLY A 166 7.85 1.78 3.97
CA GLY A 166 8.34 1.77 2.60
C GLY A 166 9.88 1.79 2.55
N ILE A 167 10.51 2.80 3.14
CA ILE A 167 11.98 2.92 3.17
C ILE A 167 12.62 1.79 4.00
N ARG A 168 12.03 1.40 5.12
CA ARG A 168 12.54 0.27 5.92
C ARG A 168 12.55 -1.03 5.12
N THR A 169 11.52 -1.29 4.33
CA THR A 169 11.47 -2.47 3.44
C THR A 169 12.63 -2.46 2.47
N VAL A 170 12.92 -1.32 1.82
CA VAL A 170 14.07 -1.18 0.92
C VAL A 170 15.39 -1.52 1.63
N LEU A 171 15.59 -1.05 2.85
CA LEU A 171 16.82 -1.32 3.61
C LEU A 171 16.92 -2.78 4.06
N PHE A 172 15.83 -3.42 4.45
CA PHE A 172 15.85 -4.84 4.82
C PHE A 172 16.08 -5.75 3.62
N THR A 173 15.54 -5.39 2.45
CA THR A 173 15.73 -6.16 1.21
C THR A 173 17.05 -5.86 0.51
N GLY A 174 17.71 -4.75 0.88
CA GLY A 174 18.91 -4.25 0.19
C GLY A 174 18.66 -3.81 -1.26
N ASN A 175 17.37 -3.60 -1.64
CA ASN A 175 17.02 -3.32 -3.03
C ASN A 175 15.91 -2.27 -3.14
N SER A 176 16.21 -1.16 -3.82
CA SER A 176 15.26 -0.07 -4.08
C SER A 176 14.08 -0.49 -4.97
N ASN A 177 14.27 -1.51 -5.82
CA ASN A 177 13.23 -2.04 -6.70
C ASN A 177 12.18 -2.90 -5.97
N SER A 178 12.34 -3.15 -4.66
CA SER A 178 11.30 -3.75 -3.82
C SER A 178 10.05 -2.88 -3.72
N LEU A 179 10.18 -1.57 -4.00
CA LEU A 179 9.07 -0.62 -4.15
C LEU A 179 9.04 -0.05 -5.57
N ALA A 180 7.87 -0.01 -6.19
CA ALA A 180 7.69 0.67 -7.47
C ALA A 180 7.86 2.19 -7.33
N LEU A 181 8.33 2.86 -8.40
CA LEU A 181 8.60 4.31 -8.42
C LEU A 181 7.41 5.16 -7.90
N ARG A 182 6.19 4.74 -8.19
CA ARG A 182 4.97 5.42 -7.73
C ARG A 182 4.89 5.61 -6.21
N HIS A 183 5.54 4.76 -5.42
CA HIS A 183 5.53 4.86 -3.96
C HIS A 183 6.36 6.04 -3.44
N TYR A 184 7.31 6.55 -4.23
CA TYR A 184 8.14 7.70 -3.86
C TYR A 184 7.48 9.05 -4.18
N ILE A 185 6.43 9.09 -5.00
CA ILE A 185 5.74 10.34 -5.41
C ILE A 185 5.31 11.19 -4.21
N PRO A 186 4.68 10.65 -3.14
CA PRO A 186 4.30 11.44 -1.97
C PRO A 186 5.51 12.07 -1.26
N MET A 187 6.64 11.36 -1.19
CA MET A 187 7.87 11.88 -0.61
C MET A 187 8.44 13.03 -1.45
N ILE A 188 8.51 12.85 -2.77
CA ILE A 188 8.99 13.90 -3.70
C ILE A 188 8.12 15.15 -3.57
N PHE A 189 6.80 14.99 -3.47
CA PHE A 189 5.88 16.09 -3.26
C PHE A 189 6.18 16.84 -1.96
N VAL A 190 6.33 16.13 -0.83
CA VAL A 190 6.65 16.79 0.46
C VAL A 190 8.02 17.47 0.40
N LEU A 191 9.02 16.86 -0.24
CA LEU A 191 10.33 17.49 -0.47
C LEU A 191 10.22 18.76 -1.33
N SER A 192 9.37 18.77 -2.36
CA SER A 192 9.16 19.97 -3.20
C SER A 192 8.53 21.15 -2.47
N LEU A 193 7.97 20.93 -1.30
CA LEU A 193 7.48 21.98 -0.40
C LEU A 193 8.54 22.39 0.64
N ILE A 194 9.15 21.40 1.29
CA ILE A 194 10.06 21.64 2.42
C ILE A 194 11.41 22.21 1.95
N VAL A 195 12.01 21.64 0.90
CA VAL A 195 13.34 22.07 0.44
C VAL A 195 13.35 23.54 -0.02
N PRO A 196 12.41 24.00 -0.87
CA PRO A 196 12.36 25.42 -1.24
C PRO A 196 12.06 26.35 -0.06
N LEU A 197 11.24 25.90 0.90
CA LEU A 197 10.95 26.67 2.11
C LEU A 197 12.24 26.97 2.91
N PHE A 198 13.07 25.95 3.16
CA PHE A 198 14.35 26.15 3.86
C PHE A 198 15.38 26.88 2.99
N ALA A 199 15.45 26.60 1.69
CA ALA A 199 16.35 27.27 0.77
C ALA A 199 16.02 28.76 0.63
N SER A 200 14.76 29.16 0.81
CA SER A 200 14.35 30.56 0.76
C SER A 200 14.94 31.42 1.89
N LEU A 201 15.43 30.80 2.97
CA LEU A 201 16.19 31.49 4.03
C LEU A 201 17.55 31.98 3.52
N LEU A 202 18.11 31.33 2.48
CA LEU A 202 19.36 31.72 1.82
C LEU A 202 19.10 32.66 0.63
N TRP A 203 18.03 32.39 -0.11
CA TRP A 203 17.67 33.16 -1.30
C TRP A 203 16.15 33.16 -1.51
N GLY A 204 15.52 34.32 -1.30
CA GLY A 204 14.06 34.53 -1.31
C GLY A 204 13.31 33.89 -2.50
N PRO A 205 13.81 33.94 -3.77
CA PRO A 205 13.12 33.36 -4.92
C PRO A 205 12.79 31.87 -4.81
N PHE A 206 13.50 31.09 -3.98
CA PHE A 206 13.14 29.69 -3.74
C PHE A 206 11.73 29.52 -3.15
N MET A 207 11.21 30.50 -2.42
CA MET A 207 9.81 30.48 -1.94
C MET A 207 8.83 30.35 -3.10
N GLY A 208 9.11 30.98 -4.24
CA GLY A 208 8.28 30.87 -5.45
C GLY A 208 8.21 29.44 -6.01
N ILE A 209 9.29 28.67 -5.92
CA ILE A 209 9.32 27.27 -6.37
C ILE A 209 8.39 26.42 -5.50
N GLY A 210 8.46 26.57 -4.16
CA GLY A 210 7.56 25.89 -3.24
C GLY A 210 6.10 26.29 -3.43
N GLY A 211 5.86 27.60 -3.63
CA GLY A 211 4.53 28.13 -3.95
C GLY A 211 3.96 27.56 -5.25
N LEU A 212 4.76 27.46 -6.30
CA LEU A 212 4.35 26.87 -7.58
C LEU A 212 4.03 25.38 -7.43
N SER A 213 4.85 24.62 -6.69
CA SER A 213 4.58 23.21 -6.41
C SER A 213 3.25 23.03 -5.65
N LEU A 214 3.01 23.84 -4.62
CA LEU A 214 1.75 23.83 -3.88
C LEU A 214 0.56 24.20 -4.76
N LEU A 215 0.68 25.23 -5.58
CA LEU A 215 -0.37 25.66 -6.50
C LEU A 215 -0.70 24.55 -7.51
N ALA A 216 0.31 23.96 -8.14
CA ALA A 216 0.13 22.85 -9.07
C ALA A 216 -0.59 21.66 -8.41
N TYR A 217 -0.21 21.31 -7.19
CA TYR A 217 -0.87 20.29 -6.40
C TYR A 217 -2.33 20.64 -6.12
N LEU A 218 -2.63 21.85 -5.67
CA LEU A 218 -3.99 22.30 -5.35
C LEU A 218 -4.88 22.32 -6.60
N LEU A 219 -4.35 22.76 -7.74
CA LEU A 219 -5.08 22.73 -9.02
C LEU A 219 -5.39 21.29 -9.46
N MET A 220 -4.40 20.39 -9.40
CA MET A 220 -4.58 18.99 -9.76
C MET A 220 -5.61 18.30 -8.84
N ILE A 221 -5.39 18.35 -7.53
CA ILE A 221 -6.26 17.66 -6.56
C ILE A 221 -7.62 18.38 -6.44
N GLY A 222 -7.66 19.69 -6.60
CA GLY A 222 -8.89 20.47 -6.69
C GLY A 222 -9.74 20.03 -7.86
N GLY A 223 -9.17 19.96 -9.06
CA GLY A 223 -9.85 19.48 -10.26
C GLY A 223 -10.36 18.04 -10.12
N VAL A 224 -9.52 17.13 -9.62
CA VAL A 224 -9.91 15.73 -9.35
C VAL A 224 -11.06 15.67 -8.34
N SER A 225 -10.95 16.40 -7.22
CA SER A 225 -11.98 16.42 -6.18
C SER A 225 -13.29 17.02 -6.68
N PHE A 226 -13.22 18.06 -7.50
CA PHE A 226 -14.38 18.68 -8.13
C PHE A 226 -15.11 17.69 -9.07
N CYS A 227 -14.36 17.01 -9.95
CA CYS A 227 -14.93 16.01 -10.84
C CYS A 227 -15.60 14.85 -10.07
N ILE A 228 -14.97 14.38 -8.99
CA ILE A 228 -15.52 13.31 -8.15
C ILE A 228 -16.77 13.83 -7.41
N ALA A 229 -16.71 15.04 -6.83
CA ALA A 229 -17.81 15.64 -6.10
C ALA A 229 -19.07 15.74 -6.94
N ILE A 230 -18.95 16.20 -8.20
CA ILE A 230 -20.09 16.29 -9.12
C ILE A 230 -20.61 14.91 -9.52
N ARG A 231 -19.70 14.00 -9.94
CA ARG A 231 -20.12 12.68 -10.46
C ARG A 231 -20.72 11.77 -9.41
N LYS A 232 -20.27 11.87 -8.16
CA LYS A 232 -20.69 10.96 -7.07
C LYS A 232 -21.46 11.66 -5.94
N HIS A 233 -21.76 12.93 -6.10
CA HIS A 233 -22.46 13.76 -5.09
C HIS A 233 -21.80 13.72 -3.73
N LEU A 234 -20.44 13.79 -3.70
CA LEU A 234 -19.64 13.77 -2.49
C LEU A 234 -19.20 15.19 -2.08
N ASN A 235 -18.93 15.34 -0.77
CA ASN A 235 -18.44 16.61 -0.25
C ASN A 235 -17.01 16.88 -0.68
N ILE A 236 -16.80 17.99 -1.41
CA ILE A 236 -15.49 18.36 -1.98
C ILE A 236 -14.43 18.62 -0.91
N LEU A 237 -14.81 19.23 0.23
CA LEU A 237 -13.86 19.53 1.32
C LEU A 237 -13.31 18.23 1.94
N TYR A 238 -14.17 17.24 2.13
CA TYR A 238 -13.71 15.93 2.62
C TYR A 238 -12.85 15.18 1.61
N LEU A 239 -13.08 15.34 0.30
CA LEU A 239 -12.21 14.78 -0.73
C LEU A 239 -10.83 15.43 -0.71
N LEU A 240 -10.77 16.76 -0.68
CA LEU A 240 -9.52 17.52 -0.60
C LEU A 240 -8.73 17.13 0.66
N LEU A 241 -9.37 17.09 1.82
CA LEU A 241 -8.75 16.65 3.08
C LEU A 241 -8.28 15.19 3.00
N GLY A 242 -9.03 14.32 2.34
CA GLY A 242 -8.67 12.92 2.15
C GLY A 242 -7.40 12.76 1.32
N PHE A 243 -7.33 13.38 0.15
CA PHE A 243 -6.14 13.35 -0.70
C PHE A 243 -4.93 13.98 0.00
N ALA A 244 -5.09 15.16 0.60
CA ALA A 244 -4.01 15.79 1.36
C ALA A 244 -3.52 14.91 2.51
N THR A 245 -4.44 14.29 3.26
CA THR A 245 -4.10 13.34 4.32
C THR A 245 -3.25 12.19 3.80
N LEU A 246 -3.62 11.58 2.67
CA LEU A 246 -2.88 10.46 2.09
C LEU A 246 -1.47 10.87 1.66
N HIS A 247 -1.36 11.93 0.87
CA HIS A 247 -0.09 12.32 0.27
C HIS A 247 0.89 12.85 1.30
N LEU A 248 0.44 13.76 2.18
CA LEU A 248 1.31 14.35 3.19
C LEU A 248 1.75 13.31 4.22
N SER A 249 0.82 12.50 4.74
CA SER A 249 1.18 11.52 5.77
C SER A 249 2.16 10.46 5.25
N ASN A 250 1.95 9.94 4.03
CA ASN A 250 2.85 8.96 3.43
C ASN A 250 4.22 9.57 3.16
N GLY A 251 4.28 10.75 2.53
CA GLY A 251 5.52 11.45 2.25
C GLY A 251 6.31 11.80 3.50
N CYS A 252 5.65 12.33 4.54
CA CYS A 252 6.28 12.58 5.85
C CYS A 252 6.82 11.29 6.49
N GLY A 253 6.05 10.18 6.42
CA GLY A 253 6.50 8.90 6.94
C GLY A 253 7.76 8.40 6.25
N MET A 254 7.83 8.51 4.91
CA MET A 254 9.02 8.15 4.14
C MET A 254 10.21 9.03 4.49
N LEU A 255 10.03 10.35 4.58
CA LEU A 255 11.09 11.28 4.96
C LEU A 255 11.66 10.97 6.34
N VAL A 256 10.81 10.81 7.34
CA VAL A 256 11.27 10.43 8.70
C VAL A 256 12.02 9.10 8.66
N SER A 257 11.60 8.16 7.82
CA SER A 257 12.28 6.89 7.68
C SER A 257 13.67 7.02 7.08
N LEU A 258 13.93 7.95 6.16
CA LEU A 258 15.28 8.17 5.61
C LEU A 258 16.31 8.45 6.72
N PHE A 259 15.91 9.16 7.77
CA PHE A 259 16.80 9.50 8.90
C PHE A 259 16.82 8.44 10.00
N THR A 260 15.76 7.65 10.14
CA THR A 260 15.60 6.73 11.28
C THR A 260 15.74 5.25 10.92
N ALA A 261 15.65 4.88 9.65
CA ALA A 261 15.58 3.48 9.25
C ALA A 261 16.90 2.73 9.50
N ASN A 262 18.07 3.35 9.27
CA ASN A 262 19.35 2.71 9.50
C ASN A 262 19.55 2.31 10.98
N SER A 263 19.21 3.20 11.90
CA SER A 263 19.28 2.91 13.33
C SER A 263 18.27 1.85 13.75
N TYR A 264 17.07 1.86 13.17
CA TYR A 264 16.05 0.85 13.39
C TYR A 264 16.50 -0.53 12.91
N VAL A 265 17.00 -0.64 11.67
CA VAL A 265 17.50 -1.90 11.08
C VAL A 265 18.65 -2.47 11.90
N ARG A 266 19.63 -1.65 12.30
CA ARG A 266 20.74 -2.07 13.15
C ARG A 266 20.24 -2.64 14.47
N ARG A 267 19.26 -1.99 15.13
CA ARG A 267 18.69 -2.47 16.39
C ARG A 267 18.00 -3.82 16.24
N ILE A 268 17.20 -4.02 15.18
CA ILE A 268 16.53 -5.30 14.93
C ILE A 268 17.53 -6.42 14.65
N ASN A 269 18.57 -6.15 13.88
CA ASN A 269 19.61 -7.15 13.59
C ASN A 269 20.46 -7.50 14.83
N ALA A 270 20.62 -6.57 15.78
CA ALA A 270 21.35 -6.82 17.02
C ALA A 270 20.55 -7.62 18.08
N GLN A 271 19.24 -7.74 17.92
CA GLN A 271 18.35 -8.52 18.80
C GLN A 271 18.18 -9.99 18.37
N ARG A 272 18.81 -10.39 17.28
CA ARG A 272 18.90 -11.78 16.74
C ARG A 272 20.25 -12.39 16.95
#